data_3f27d3578d4d82282d10ea37f0e8378e
#
_entry.id   3f27d3578d4d82282d10ea37f0e8378e
#
_cell.length_a   1.000
_cell.length_b   1.000
_cell.length_c   1.000
_cell.angle_alpha   90.00
_cell.angle_beta   90.00
_cell.angle_gamma   90.00
#
_symmetry.space_group_name_H-M   'P 1'
#
loop_
_entity.id
_entity.type
_entity.pdbx_description
1 polymer ?
#
loop_
_entity_poly.entity_id
_entity_poly.type
_entity_poly.pdbx_seq_one_letter_code
_entity_poly.pdbx_strand_id
1 'polypeptide(L)' 'MTDLKLLNRQIKDLQKLLAKDNLSEAERISLYDTLTFLLDSRALVMMKNCKGEESNDLLN' A
#
# COMPACT_ATOMS: atom_id res chain seq x y z
N MET A 1 2.05 -6.97 -13.49
CA MET A 1 2.35 -6.38 -13.62
C MET A 1 2.49 -5.19 -13.12
N THR A 2 2.46 -4.33 -13.15
CA THR A 2 2.64 -3.23 -12.74
C THR A 2 2.11 -2.77 -11.64
N ASP A 3 1.43 -3.40 -11.01
CA ASP A 3 0.69 -2.92 -9.96
C ASP A 3 1.51 -2.43 -8.80
N LEU A 4 2.63 -3.04 -8.52
CA LEU A 4 3.44 -2.63 -7.40
C LEU A 4 3.97 -1.22 -7.60
N LYS A 5 4.39 -0.92 -8.80
CA LYS A 5 4.91 0.38 -9.08
C LYS A 5 3.84 1.44 -8.93
N LEU A 6 2.66 1.15 -9.42
CA LEU A 6 1.55 2.07 -9.33
C LEU A 6 1.12 2.25 -7.89
N LEU A 7 1.06 1.17 -7.14
CA LEU A 7 0.69 1.24 -5.74
C LEU A 7 1.69 2.09 -4.96
N ASN A 8 2.96 1.88 -5.19
CA ASN A 8 3.97 2.66 -4.49
C ASN A 8 3.82 4.13 -4.79
N ARG A 9 3.51 4.47 -6.03
CA ARG A 9 3.34 5.84 -6.40
C ARG A 9 2.13 6.45 -5.71
N GLN A 10 1.04 5.71 -5.66
CA GLN A 10 -0.16 6.20 -5.02
C GLN A 10 0.05 6.38 -3.53
N ILE A 11 0.74 5.46 -2.90
CA ILE A 11 1.04 5.57 -1.48
C ILE A 11 1.86 6.82 -1.22
N LYS A 12 2.84 7.07 -2.07
CA LYS A 12 3.68 8.23 -1.90
C LYS A 12 2.87 9.51 -2.04
N ASP A 13 1.97 9.55 -3.00
CA ASP A 13 1.14 10.71 -3.21
C ASP A 13 0.25 10.97 -2.01
N LEU A 14 -0.31 9.93 -1.43
CA LEU A 14 -1.14 10.08 -0.27
C LEU A 14 -0.34 10.58 0.93
N GLN A 15 0.88 10.10 1.07
CA GLN A 15 1.72 10.55 2.15
C GLN A 15 2.02 12.04 2.02
N LYS A 16 2.19 12.50 0.80
CA LYS A 16 2.43 13.90 0.57
C LYS A 16 1.21 14.71 0.94
N LEU A 17 0.03 14.21 0.61
CA LEU A 17 -1.19 14.91 0.95
C LEU A 17 -1.38 14.96 2.45
N LEU A 18 -1.06 13.87 3.12
CA LEU A 18 -1.21 13.84 4.57
C LEU A 18 -0.25 14.77 5.28
N ALA A 19 0.81 15.15 4.61
CA ALA A 19 1.77 16.03 5.22
C ALA A 19 1.32 17.48 5.23
N LYS A 20 0.24 17.78 4.53
CA LYS A 20 -0.24 19.14 4.50
C LYS A 20 -0.88 19.51 5.82
N ASP A 21 -0.72 20.77 6.20
CA ASP A 21 -1.24 21.21 7.47
C ASP A 21 -2.67 21.64 7.43
N ASN A 22 -3.21 21.94 6.28
CA ASN A 22 -4.55 22.47 6.22
C ASN A 22 -5.62 21.42 5.95
N LEU A 23 -5.38 20.20 6.26
CA LEU A 23 -6.38 19.17 6.05
C LEU A 23 -7.36 19.17 7.20
N SER A 24 -8.62 18.97 6.89
CA SER A 24 -9.62 18.86 7.93
C SER A 24 -9.53 17.45 8.49
N GLU A 25 -10.18 17.21 9.59
CA GLU A 25 -10.14 15.92 10.21
C GLU A 25 -10.77 14.88 9.33
N ALA A 26 -11.87 15.23 8.69
CA ALA A 26 -12.55 14.29 7.81
C ALA A 26 -11.66 13.90 6.63
N GLU A 27 -10.97 14.88 6.08
CA GLU A 27 -10.08 14.60 4.97
C GLU A 27 -8.94 13.69 5.41
N ARG A 28 -8.43 13.96 6.59
CA ARG A 28 -7.32 13.18 7.10
C ARG A 28 -7.73 11.73 7.29
N ILE A 29 -8.91 11.52 7.87
CA ILE A 29 -9.39 10.17 8.09
C ILE A 29 -9.59 9.44 6.77
N SER A 30 -10.17 10.12 5.78
CA SER A 30 -10.38 9.50 4.49
C SER A 30 -9.05 9.13 3.84
N LEU A 31 -8.07 9.99 3.96
CA LEU A 31 -6.77 9.71 3.37
C LEU A 31 -6.10 8.54 4.07
N TYR A 32 -6.22 8.46 5.39
CA TYR A 32 -5.64 7.35 6.11
C TYR A 32 -6.33 6.03 5.73
N ASP A 33 -7.63 6.07 5.55
CA ASP A 33 -8.34 4.87 5.15
C ASP A 33 -7.84 4.40 3.79
N THR A 34 -7.70 5.32 2.86
CA THR A 34 -7.22 4.97 1.54
C THR A 34 -5.79 4.45 1.61
N LEU A 35 -4.99 5.09 2.42
CA LEU A 35 -3.60 4.69 2.57
C LEU A 35 -3.52 3.27 3.12
N THR A 36 -4.32 2.97 4.13
CA THR A 36 -4.34 1.65 4.71
C THR A 36 -4.72 0.61 3.64
N PHE A 37 -5.73 0.94 2.85
CA PHE A 37 -6.15 0.04 1.80
C PHE A 37 -5.03 -0.21 0.80
N LEU A 38 -4.31 0.83 0.43
CA LEU A 38 -3.22 0.69 -0.52
C LEU A 38 -2.07 -0.11 0.08
N LEU A 39 -1.79 0.10 1.35
CA LEU A 39 -0.72 -0.65 1.99
C LEU A 39 -1.06 -2.13 2.07
N ASP A 40 -2.32 -2.43 2.35
CA ASP A 40 -2.75 -3.81 2.38
C ASP A 40 -2.64 -4.43 0.99
N SER A 41 -3.06 -3.70 -0.02
CA SER A 41 -2.98 -4.19 -1.37
C SER A 41 -1.54 -4.44 -1.77
N ARG A 42 -0.65 -3.54 -1.37
CA ARG A 42 0.75 -3.71 -1.69
C ARG A 42 1.32 -4.95 -1.02
N ALA A 43 0.93 -5.17 0.22
CA ALA A 43 1.41 -6.34 0.94
C ALA A 43 0.95 -7.62 0.25
N LEU A 44 -0.30 -7.62 -0.22
CA LEU A 44 -0.81 -8.79 -0.91
C LEU A 44 -0.07 -9.04 -2.21
N VAL A 45 0.23 -7.99 -2.95
CA VAL A 45 0.96 -8.14 -4.19
C VAL A 45 2.35 -8.68 -3.91
N MET A 46 2.99 -8.16 -2.90
CA MET A 46 4.32 -8.62 -2.56
C MET A 46 4.31 -10.07 -2.11
N MET A 47 3.30 -10.45 -1.37
CA MET A 47 3.19 -11.82 -0.94
C MET A 47 3.01 -12.74 -2.12
N LYS A 48 2.21 -12.32 -3.08
CA LYS A 48 2.00 -13.16 -4.24
C LYS A 48 3.27 -13.31 -5.04
N ASN A 49 4.03 -12.26 -5.14
CA ASN A 49 5.26 -12.32 -5.91
C ASN A 49 6.28 -13.23 -5.25
N CYS A 50 6.30 -13.28 -3.94
CA CYS A 50 7.25 -14.11 -3.25
C CYS A 50 6.73 -15.47 -2.99
N LYS A 51 5.44 -15.67 -3.18
CA LYS A 51 4.85 -16.89 -2.82
C LYS A 51 5.49 -18.11 -3.39
N GLY A 52 5.83 -18.04 -4.65
CA GLY A 52 6.42 -19.19 -5.28
C GLY A 52 7.62 -19.71 -4.56
N GLU A 53 8.46 -18.81 -4.15
CA GLU A 53 9.65 -19.21 -3.48
C GLU A 53 9.38 -19.65 -2.10
N GLU A 54 8.57 -18.95 -1.42
CA GLU A 54 8.31 -19.30 -0.07
C GLU A 54 7.59 -20.58 0.04
N SER A 55 6.72 -20.84 -0.88
CA SER A 55 5.97 -22.05 -0.83
C SER A 55 6.86 -23.23 -0.76
N ASN A 56 7.88 -23.21 -1.53
CA ASN A 56 8.77 -24.33 -1.53
C ASN A 56 9.41 -24.53 -0.20
N ASP A 57 9.83 -23.48 0.41
CA ASP A 57 10.47 -23.60 1.67
C ASP A 57 9.54 -24.03 2.74
N LEU A 58 8.41 -23.45 2.77
CA LEU A 58 7.52 -23.76 3.84
C LEU A 58 7.00 -25.15 3.80
N LEU A 59 6.79 -25.65 2.64
CA LEU A 59 6.26 -26.96 2.56
C LEU A 59 7.24 -27.99 2.93
N ASN A 60 8.41 -27.64 2.91
CA ASN A 60 9.41 -28.58 3.35
C ASN A 60 9.59 -28.61 4.83
#